data_2ebac595bc41d089149e26e9490a424a
#
_entry.id   2ebac595bc41d089149e26e9490a424a
#
_cell.length_a   1.000
_cell.length_b   1.000
_cell.length_c   1.000
_cell.angle_alpha   90.00
_cell.angle_beta   90.00
_cell.angle_gamma   90.00
#
_symmetry.space_group_name_H-M   'P 1'
#
loop_
_entity.id
_entity.type
_entity.pdbx_description
1 polymer ?
#
loop_
_entity_poly.entity_id
_entity_poly.type
_entity_poly.pdbx_seq_one_letter_code
_entity_poly.pdbx_strand_id
1 'polypeptide(L)'
;MSKIKDDVKKQIEKRRTFAIISHPDAGKTTLTEKFLLYGGAINQAGSVKGKATSKHAVSDWMEIEKERGISVTSSVLQFNYGGYCINILDTPGHQDFSEDTYRTLMAADSAVMVIDASKGVEAQTRKLFKVCTMRHIPIFTFINKMDREAMDTFELLDDIENELGIATCPVNWPIGSGKEFRGVYDRATKSVELFSDTRKGTTQGEVQIVPIDDPSLNGLISEEQKAKLEEEIELQDGAGAELDQEMVSKGELSPVFFGSALTNFGVETFLKHFLKMTTSPLPRKSDKGEIDPMEEGEFSAFVFKIQANMNKAHRDRIAFMRICSGEFEAGMDVFHMQGGKKVRLSQPQQMMASERHMVDKAYGGDIIGVFDPGIFSIGDTLTTSSDKFSYEGIPTFAPEHFARVRQVDTMKRKQFIKGINQIAQEGAIQIFQEFNTGMEEIVVGVVGVLQFDVLKYRLENEYNVDIRLENLPYEYIRWIDNPQDFDLAKLSGTSDMKKVKDLKDRPLLLFVNEWSIRMTQERNDGLVLTEFAR
;
A
#
# COMPACT_ATOMS: atom_id res chain seq x y z
N MET A 1 -5.31 -6.69 30.58
CA MET A 1 -5.97 -6.04 29.42
C MET A 1 -7.29 -5.46 29.90
N SER A 2 -7.56 -4.19 29.63
CA SER A 2 -8.82 -3.55 30.05
C SER A 2 -9.89 -3.82 28.98
N LYS A 3 -11.13 -4.05 29.44
CA LYS A 3 -12.25 -4.29 28.52
C LYS A 3 -12.62 -3.01 27.78
N ILE A 4 -12.86 -3.10 26.49
CA ILE A 4 -13.25 -1.96 25.66
C ILE A 4 -14.59 -1.34 26.11
N LYS A 5 -14.72 -0.02 26.00
CA LYS A 5 -15.97 0.70 26.24
C LYS A 5 -16.89 0.60 25.01
N ASP A 6 -18.19 0.55 25.22
CA ASP A 6 -19.18 0.38 24.15
C ASP A 6 -19.18 1.53 23.13
N ASP A 7 -18.92 2.75 23.55
CA ASP A 7 -18.81 3.91 22.66
C ASP A 7 -17.56 3.83 21.77
N VAL A 8 -16.43 3.40 22.31
CA VAL A 8 -15.18 3.15 21.56
C VAL A 8 -15.38 2.02 20.57
N LYS A 9 -16.02 0.91 21.00
CA LYS A 9 -16.34 -0.24 20.14
C LYS A 9 -17.16 0.18 18.92
N LYS A 10 -18.24 0.97 19.12
CA LYS A 10 -19.06 1.51 18.03
C LYS A 10 -18.28 2.41 17.07
N GLN A 11 -17.26 3.12 17.57
CA GLN A 11 -16.39 3.90 16.71
C GLN A 11 -15.48 3.02 15.87
N ILE A 12 -14.92 1.94 16.43
CA ILE A 12 -14.07 0.98 15.71
C ILE A 12 -14.87 0.25 14.64
N GLU A 13 -16.10 -0.19 14.93
CA GLU A 13 -17.01 -0.87 13.99
C GLU A 13 -17.26 -0.09 12.70
N LYS A 14 -17.22 1.25 12.76
CA LYS A 14 -17.41 2.14 11.60
C LYS A 14 -16.16 2.31 10.73
N ARG A 15 -14.98 1.87 11.18
CA ARG A 15 -13.73 2.06 10.43
C ARG A 15 -13.59 1.05 9.33
N ARG A 16 -13.14 1.54 8.17
CA ARG A 16 -12.77 0.73 7.01
C ARG A 16 -11.41 1.20 6.51
N THR A 17 -10.40 0.35 6.68
CA THR A 17 -9.03 0.67 6.30
C THR A 17 -8.55 -0.31 5.26
N PHE A 18 -8.40 0.15 4.04
CA PHE A 18 -8.03 -0.69 2.93
C PHE A 18 -6.94 -0.08 2.06
N ALA A 19 -6.16 -0.94 1.43
CA ALA A 19 -5.18 -0.56 0.44
C ALA A 19 -5.71 -0.75 -0.97
N ILE A 20 -5.25 0.08 -1.91
CA ILE A 20 -5.53 -0.11 -3.33
C ILE A 20 -4.26 -0.62 -4.00
N ILE A 21 -4.36 -1.80 -4.61
CA ILE A 21 -3.26 -2.48 -5.31
C ILE A 21 -3.56 -2.62 -6.78
N SER A 22 -2.55 -2.49 -7.62
CA SER A 22 -2.69 -2.69 -9.08
C SER A 22 -1.34 -2.79 -9.77
N HIS A 23 -1.38 -3.25 -11.02
CA HIS A 23 -0.29 -2.96 -11.96
C HIS A 23 -0.22 -1.47 -12.30
N PRO A 24 0.94 -0.90 -12.66
CA PRO A 24 1.03 0.46 -13.18
C PRO A 24 0.03 0.71 -14.31
N ASP A 25 -0.53 1.90 -14.36
CA ASP A 25 -1.52 2.33 -15.37
C ASP A 25 -2.89 1.63 -15.34
N ALA A 26 -3.18 0.70 -14.44
CA ALA A 26 -4.51 0.07 -14.33
C ALA A 26 -5.61 1.05 -13.91
N GLY A 27 -5.24 2.26 -13.44
CA GLY A 27 -6.16 3.33 -13.08
C GLY A 27 -6.40 3.47 -11.58
N LYS A 28 -5.47 2.97 -10.76
CA LYS A 28 -5.51 3.06 -9.29
C LYS A 28 -5.72 4.49 -8.80
N THR A 29 -4.82 5.41 -9.16
CA THR A 29 -4.89 6.82 -8.76
C THR A 29 -6.20 7.48 -9.19
N THR A 30 -6.70 7.15 -10.40
CA THR A 30 -8.01 7.64 -10.86
C THR A 30 -9.13 7.14 -9.96
N LEU A 31 -9.11 5.85 -9.58
CA LEU A 31 -10.13 5.28 -8.70
C LEU A 31 -10.08 5.91 -7.28
N THR A 32 -8.89 6.11 -6.73
CA THR A 32 -8.68 6.81 -5.45
C THR A 32 -9.30 8.22 -5.48
N GLU A 33 -9.04 9.00 -6.53
CA GLU A 33 -9.61 10.33 -6.72
C GLU A 33 -11.15 10.30 -6.78
N LYS A 34 -11.72 9.24 -7.37
CA LYS A 34 -13.18 9.09 -7.42
C LYS A 34 -13.78 8.77 -6.06
N PHE A 35 -13.12 7.95 -5.25
CA PHE A 35 -13.57 7.71 -3.88
C PHE A 35 -13.59 9.00 -3.05
N LEU A 36 -12.56 9.85 -3.19
CA LEU A 36 -12.51 11.15 -2.55
C LEU A 36 -13.62 12.10 -3.06
N LEU A 37 -13.93 12.04 -4.35
CA LEU A 37 -15.02 12.82 -4.96
C LEU A 37 -16.39 12.39 -4.41
N TYR A 38 -16.68 11.10 -4.36
CA TYR A 38 -17.93 10.58 -3.81
C TYR A 38 -18.02 10.80 -2.29
N GLY A 39 -16.91 10.74 -1.59
CA GLY A 39 -16.81 11.09 -0.17
C GLY A 39 -16.95 12.59 0.12
N GLY A 40 -17.04 13.43 -0.90
CA GLY A 40 -17.11 14.89 -0.73
C GLY A 40 -15.80 15.54 -0.21
N ALA A 41 -14.71 14.78 -0.17
CA ALA A 41 -13.41 15.26 0.27
C ALA A 41 -12.73 16.19 -0.77
N ILE A 42 -13.10 16.04 -2.05
CA ILE A 42 -12.70 16.91 -3.16
C ILE A 42 -13.91 17.28 -4.01
N ASN A 43 -13.88 18.48 -4.60
CA ASN A 43 -14.99 18.98 -5.45
C ASN A 43 -14.86 18.53 -6.91
N GLN A 44 -13.64 18.21 -7.35
CA GLN A 44 -13.33 17.75 -8.71
C GLN A 44 -12.16 16.78 -8.67
N ALA A 45 -12.30 15.64 -9.33
CA ALA A 45 -11.19 14.69 -9.49
C ALA A 45 -10.15 15.23 -10.51
N GLY A 46 -8.87 15.03 -10.22
CA GLY A 46 -7.77 15.33 -11.12
C GLY A 46 -7.69 14.32 -12.28
N SER A 47 -6.97 14.67 -13.34
CA SER A 47 -6.67 13.77 -14.46
C SER A 47 -5.17 13.45 -14.46
N VAL A 48 -4.84 12.18 -14.43
CA VAL A 48 -3.44 11.69 -14.46
C VAL A 48 -2.81 11.84 -15.88
N LYS A 49 -3.62 11.93 -16.93
CA LYS A 49 -3.15 12.05 -18.31
C LYS A 49 -3.68 13.32 -18.96
N GLY A 50 -2.91 14.40 -18.88
CA GLY A 50 -3.18 15.59 -19.66
C GLY A 50 -2.05 16.62 -19.56
N LYS A 51 -1.32 16.82 -20.64
CA LYS A 51 -0.27 17.86 -20.77
C LYS A 51 -0.76 19.31 -20.56
N ALA A 52 -2.02 19.54 -20.19
CA ALA A 52 -2.64 20.87 -20.19
C ALA A 52 -3.53 21.19 -18.97
N THR A 53 -3.60 20.37 -17.93
CA THR A 53 -4.37 20.71 -16.73
C THR A 53 -3.46 20.83 -15.51
N SER A 54 -3.47 22.01 -14.90
CA SER A 54 -2.68 22.38 -13.72
C SER A 54 -3.06 21.66 -12.40
N LYS A 55 -3.90 20.60 -12.45
CA LYS A 55 -4.31 19.82 -11.29
C LYS A 55 -3.75 18.41 -11.40
N HIS A 56 -2.74 18.13 -10.59
CA HIS A 56 -2.21 16.79 -10.34
C HIS A 56 -3.12 16.02 -9.37
N ALA A 57 -2.98 14.70 -9.32
CA ALA A 57 -3.69 13.87 -8.36
C ALA A 57 -3.35 14.27 -6.92
N VAL A 58 -4.33 14.19 -6.03
CA VAL A 58 -4.16 14.55 -4.60
C VAL A 58 -3.17 13.60 -3.91
N SER A 59 -3.07 12.35 -4.38
CA SER A 59 -2.13 11.35 -3.88
C SER A 59 -0.66 11.64 -4.25
N ASP A 60 -0.40 12.33 -5.37
CA ASP A 60 0.95 12.60 -5.88
C ASP A 60 1.45 13.96 -5.36
N TRP A 61 2.12 13.96 -4.23
CA TRP A 61 2.57 15.18 -3.55
C TRP A 61 4.02 15.56 -3.87
N MET A 62 4.89 14.59 -4.23
CA MET A 62 6.27 14.86 -4.62
C MET A 62 6.36 15.44 -6.03
N GLU A 63 7.28 16.38 -6.25
CA GLU A 63 7.49 16.93 -7.60
C GLU A 63 7.97 15.87 -8.61
N ILE A 64 8.79 14.93 -8.17
CA ILE A 64 9.24 13.81 -9.02
C ILE A 64 8.09 12.89 -9.46
N GLU A 65 7.07 12.70 -8.62
CA GLU A 65 5.85 11.96 -8.97
C GLU A 65 5.07 12.69 -10.07
N LYS A 66 4.94 14.00 -9.93
CA LYS A 66 4.26 14.87 -10.92
C LYS A 66 4.99 14.94 -12.25
N GLU A 67 6.32 15.04 -12.22
CA GLU A 67 7.15 15.11 -13.42
C GLU A 67 7.15 13.78 -14.20
N ARG A 68 7.20 12.66 -13.51
CA ARG A 68 7.26 11.32 -14.10
C ARG A 68 5.90 10.67 -14.32
N GLY A 69 4.84 11.18 -13.66
CA GLY A 69 3.48 10.63 -13.72
C GLY A 69 3.36 9.23 -13.10
N ILE A 70 4.21 8.92 -12.10
CA ILE A 70 4.20 7.67 -11.34
C ILE A 70 4.22 7.98 -9.85
N SER A 71 3.41 7.26 -9.06
CA SER A 71 3.46 7.34 -7.60
C SER A 71 4.70 6.60 -7.09
N VAL A 72 5.48 7.28 -6.27
CA VAL A 72 6.74 6.78 -5.68
C VAL A 72 6.55 6.36 -4.24
N THR A 73 5.67 7.05 -3.51
CA THR A 73 5.39 6.79 -2.10
C THR A 73 3.92 6.52 -1.88
N SER A 74 3.63 5.69 -0.87
CA SER A 74 2.24 5.48 -0.42
C SER A 74 1.68 6.75 0.21
N SER A 75 0.42 7.04 -0.02
CA SER A 75 -0.32 8.09 0.67
C SER A 75 -1.46 7.54 1.50
N VAL A 76 -1.78 8.25 2.59
CA VAL A 76 -2.88 7.91 3.48
C VAL A 76 -3.94 8.99 3.33
N LEU A 77 -5.15 8.60 3.01
CA LEU A 77 -6.27 9.51 2.77
C LEU A 77 -7.45 9.07 3.62
N GLN A 78 -8.14 10.03 4.26
CA GLN A 78 -9.29 9.76 5.11
C GLN A 78 -10.49 10.61 4.70
N PHE A 79 -11.67 10.01 4.75
CA PHE A 79 -12.96 10.69 4.58
C PHE A 79 -14.10 9.89 5.19
N ASN A 80 -15.27 10.53 5.32
CA ASN A 80 -16.49 9.87 5.78
C ASN A 80 -17.46 9.66 4.62
N TYR A 81 -18.05 8.45 4.53
CA TYR A 81 -19.06 8.14 3.54
C TYR A 81 -20.04 7.06 4.05
N GLY A 82 -21.35 7.25 3.86
CA GLY A 82 -22.35 6.25 4.20
C GLY A 82 -22.38 5.83 5.68
N GLY A 83 -21.90 6.68 6.61
CA GLY A 83 -21.82 6.39 8.03
C GLY A 83 -20.50 5.68 8.46
N TYR A 84 -19.63 5.39 7.52
CA TYR A 84 -18.30 4.82 7.76
C TYR A 84 -17.20 5.89 7.77
N CYS A 85 -16.16 5.64 8.56
CA CYS A 85 -14.90 6.37 8.52
C CYS A 85 -13.90 5.55 7.68
N ILE A 86 -13.49 6.08 6.56
CA ILE A 86 -12.73 5.38 5.53
C ILE A 86 -11.29 5.87 5.54
N ASN A 87 -10.35 4.94 5.65
CA ASN A 87 -8.92 5.17 5.50
C ASN A 87 -8.45 4.44 4.24
N ILE A 88 -8.03 5.18 3.22
CA ILE A 88 -7.43 4.63 2.00
C ILE A 88 -5.91 4.70 2.14
N LEU A 89 -5.28 3.57 1.89
CA LEU A 89 -3.84 3.44 1.71
C LEU A 89 -3.56 3.33 0.21
N ASP A 90 -3.23 4.45 -0.42
CA ASP A 90 -2.88 4.46 -1.84
C ASP A 90 -1.41 4.07 -2.00
N THR A 91 -1.16 2.92 -2.65
CA THR A 91 0.18 2.33 -2.75
C THR A 91 0.85 2.69 -4.08
N PRO A 92 2.20 2.74 -4.17
CA PRO A 92 2.87 2.84 -5.47
C PRO A 92 2.51 1.67 -6.38
N GLY A 93 2.25 1.95 -7.65
CA GLY A 93 1.97 0.89 -8.64
C GLY A 93 3.23 0.25 -9.22
N HIS A 94 4.37 0.94 -9.21
CA HIS A 94 5.60 0.47 -9.83
C HIS A 94 6.33 -0.55 -8.95
N GLN A 95 6.86 -1.61 -9.59
CA GLN A 95 7.54 -2.72 -8.88
C GLN A 95 8.76 -2.28 -8.06
N ASP A 96 9.45 -1.23 -8.46
CA ASP A 96 10.63 -0.71 -7.76
C ASP A 96 10.29 -0.18 -6.35
N PHE A 97 9.01 0.10 -6.07
CA PHE A 97 8.52 0.58 -4.78
C PHE A 97 7.68 -0.48 -4.03
N SER A 98 7.85 -1.75 -4.37
CA SER A 98 7.09 -2.87 -3.76
C SER A 98 7.30 -2.99 -2.25
N GLU A 99 8.45 -2.58 -1.71
CA GLU A 99 8.71 -2.58 -0.27
C GLU A 99 7.82 -1.58 0.47
N ASP A 100 7.62 -0.35 -0.05
CA ASP A 100 6.70 0.63 0.54
C ASP A 100 5.25 0.14 0.43
N THR A 101 4.88 -0.49 -0.69
CA THR A 101 3.58 -1.13 -0.87
C THR A 101 3.35 -2.24 0.17
N TYR A 102 4.34 -3.10 0.39
CA TYR A 102 4.24 -4.16 1.39
C TYR A 102 4.02 -3.62 2.80
N ARG A 103 4.82 -2.64 3.23
CA ARG A 103 4.67 -2.01 4.55
C ARG A 103 3.29 -1.39 4.73
N THR A 104 2.79 -0.75 3.69
CA THR A 104 1.48 -0.13 3.67
C THR A 104 0.36 -1.16 3.75
N LEU A 105 0.49 -2.28 3.03
CA LEU A 105 -0.43 -3.42 3.12
C LEU A 105 -0.46 -4.02 4.53
N MET A 106 0.64 -3.96 5.28
CA MET A 106 0.67 -4.39 6.68
C MET A 106 -0.27 -3.56 7.57
N ALA A 107 -0.62 -2.34 7.20
CA ALA A 107 -1.56 -1.49 7.93
C ALA A 107 -3.01 -1.62 7.47
N ALA A 108 -3.29 -2.35 6.39
CA ALA A 108 -4.64 -2.54 5.84
C ALA A 108 -5.38 -3.72 6.47
N ASP A 109 -6.73 -3.65 6.46
CA ASP A 109 -7.64 -4.73 6.86
C ASP A 109 -8.27 -5.43 5.65
N SER A 110 -8.23 -4.80 4.48
CA SER A 110 -8.66 -5.36 3.20
C SER A 110 -7.91 -4.71 2.04
N ALA A 111 -8.04 -5.26 0.85
CA ALA A 111 -7.44 -4.71 -0.35
C ALA A 111 -8.47 -4.57 -1.48
N VAL A 112 -8.33 -3.50 -2.26
CA VAL A 112 -9.01 -3.31 -3.53
C VAL A 112 -7.99 -3.53 -4.64
N MET A 113 -8.18 -4.59 -5.39
CA MET A 113 -7.34 -4.95 -6.53
C MET A 113 -7.93 -4.37 -7.80
N VAL A 114 -7.19 -3.50 -8.49
CA VAL A 114 -7.64 -2.86 -9.74
C VAL A 114 -6.98 -3.55 -10.92
N ILE A 115 -7.80 -4.04 -11.84
CA ILE A 115 -7.40 -4.76 -13.06
C ILE A 115 -7.83 -3.95 -14.27
N ASP A 116 -6.95 -3.85 -15.28
CA ASP A 116 -7.27 -3.27 -16.59
C ASP A 116 -8.06 -4.29 -17.42
N ALA A 117 -9.30 -3.97 -17.78
CA ALA A 117 -10.18 -4.87 -18.52
C ALA A 117 -9.62 -5.32 -19.89
N SER A 118 -8.67 -4.58 -20.45
CA SER A 118 -8.02 -4.94 -21.73
C SER A 118 -6.81 -5.85 -21.58
N LYS A 119 -6.32 -6.06 -20.34
CA LYS A 119 -5.05 -6.76 -20.09
C LYS A 119 -5.16 -7.95 -19.14
N GLY A 120 -6.20 -7.99 -18.29
CA GLY A 120 -6.34 -8.99 -17.24
C GLY A 120 -5.29 -8.85 -16.13
N VAL A 121 -4.89 -9.98 -15.56
CA VAL A 121 -3.94 -10.04 -14.42
C VAL A 121 -2.50 -9.85 -14.90
N GLU A 122 -1.88 -8.76 -14.49
CA GLU A 122 -0.50 -8.41 -14.84
C GLU A 122 0.50 -8.77 -13.72
N ALA A 123 1.80 -8.81 -14.05
CA ALA A 123 2.85 -9.33 -13.17
C ALA A 123 2.90 -8.66 -11.78
N GLN A 124 2.72 -7.34 -11.69
CA GLN A 124 2.74 -6.64 -10.42
C GLN A 124 1.51 -6.98 -9.57
N THR A 125 0.35 -7.15 -10.19
CA THR A 125 -0.88 -7.60 -9.52
C THR A 125 -0.67 -8.94 -8.82
N ARG A 126 -0.03 -9.93 -9.49
CA ARG A 126 0.29 -11.23 -8.89
C ARG A 126 1.19 -11.11 -7.66
N LYS A 127 2.22 -10.25 -7.73
CA LYS A 127 3.14 -10.04 -6.58
C LYS A 127 2.41 -9.46 -5.37
N LEU A 128 1.58 -8.44 -5.59
CA LEU A 128 0.84 -7.77 -4.54
C LEU A 128 -0.28 -8.63 -3.96
N PHE A 129 -0.95 -9.41 -4.81
CA PHE A 129 -1.93 -10.40 -4.39
C PHE A 129 -1.34 -11.42 -3.39
N LYS A 130 -0.13 -11.94 -3.66
CA LYS A 130 0.57 -12.85 -2.73
C LYS A 130 0.78 -12.22 -1.34
N VAL A 131 1.08 -10.93 -1.29
CA VAL A 131 1.23 -10.22 -0.01
C VAL A 131 -0.11 -10.18 0.75
N CYS A 132 -1.21 -9.92 0.06
CA CYS A 132 -2.54 -9.91 0.67
C CYS A 132 -2.93 -11.30 1.20
N THR A 133 -2.67 -12.37 0.43
CA THR A 133 -2.96 -13.75 0.85
C THR A 133 -2.12 -14.20 2.03
N MET A 134 -0.83 -13.82 2.10
CA MET A 134 0.01 -14.08 3.28
C MET A 134 -0.55 -13.43 4.56
N ARG A 135 -1.30 -12.36 4.42
CA ARG A 135 -1.95 -11.63 5.50
C ARG A 135 -3.38 -12.10 5.78
N HIS A 136 -3.93 -12.97 4.96
CA HIS A 136 -5.32 -13.44 5.02
C HIS A 136 -6.34 -12.28 5.09
N ILE A 137 -6.06 -11.18 4.35
CA ILE A 137 -6.99 -10.05 4.27
C ILE A 137 -7.96 -10.22 3.09
N PRO A 138 -9.23 -9.79 3.21
CA PRO A 138 -10.19 -9.80 2.12
C PRO A 138 -9.71 -9.00 0.91
N ILE A 139 -9.95 -9.53 -0.28
CA ILE A 139 -9.56 -8.91 -1.55
C ILE A 139 -10.82 -8.70 -2.39
N PHE A 140 -11.05 -7.45 -2.80
CA PHE A 140 -12.13 -7.03 -3.67
C PHE A 140 -11.55 -6.62 -5.01
N THR A 141 -12.09 -7.11 -6.11
CA THR A 141 -11.58 -6.83 -7.46
C THR A 141 -12.43 -5.79 -8.16
N PHE A 142 -11.79 -4.74 -8.68
CA PHE A 142 -12.41 -3.76 -9.55
C PHE A 142 -11.80 -3.84 -10.94
N ILE A 143 -12.56 -4.38 -11.90
CA ILE A 143 -12.18 -4.46 -13.32
C ILE A 143 -12.50 -3.12 -13.95
N ASN A 144 -11.45 -2.36 -14.23
CA ASN A 144 -11.49 -0.96 -14.64
C ASN A 144 -11.33 -0.79 -16.14
N LYS A 145 -11.71 0.36 -16.65
CA LYS A 145 -11.58 0.77 -18.06
C LYS A 145 -12.52 0.07 -19.02
N MET A 146 -13.71 -0.29 -18.57
CA MET A 146 -14.77 -0.82 -19.43
C MET A 146 -15.22 0.16 -20.52
N ASP A 147 -14.85 1.45 -20.41
CA ASP A 147 -15.01 2.50 -21.43
C ASP A 147 -14.10 2.30 -22.66
N ARG A 148 -13.24 1.28 -22.67
CA ARG A 148 -12.37 0.88 -23.77
C ARG A 148 -12.68 -0.55 -24.20
N GLU A 149 -12.13 -0.94 -25.34
CA GLU A 149 -12.18 -2.36 -25.76
C GLU A 149 -11.59 -3.23 -24.64
N ALA A 150 -12.38 -4.16 -24.16
CA ALA A 150 -12.07 -5.06 -23.06
C ALA A 150 -12.01 -6.50 -23.56
N MET A 151 -11.35 -7.37 -22.81
CA MET A 151 -11.47 -8.81 -22.95
C MET A 151 -12.93 -9.22 -22.65
N ASP A 152 -13.30 -10.42 -23.04
CA ASP A 152 -14.60 -10.98 -22.67
C ASP A 152 -14.75 -11.04 -21.14
N THR A 153 -15.96 -10.82 -20.65
CA THR A 153 -16.23 -10.73 -19.21
C THR A 153 -15.95 -12.03 -18.48
N PHE A 154 -16.32 -13.18 -19.07
CA PHE A 154 -16.03 -14.49 -18.49
C PHE A 154 -14.54 -14.84 -18.58
N GLU A 155 -13.88 -14.50 -19.70
CA GLU A 155 -12.43 -14.66 -19.81
C GLU A 155 -11.66 -13.88 -18.73
N LEU A 156 -12.13 -12.68 -18.36
CA LEU A 156 -11.52 -11.90 -17.28
C LEU A 156 -11.68 -12.57 -15.91
N LEU A 157 -12.82 -13.20 -15.63
CA LEU A 157 -13.03 -13.96 -14.39
C LEU A 157 -12.13 -15.21 -14.36
N ASP A 158 -12.10 -15.96 -15.45
CA ASP A 158 -11.23 -17.13 -15.60
C ASP A 158 -9.75 -16.77 -15.46
N ASP A 159 -9.31 -15.65 -16.01
CA ASP A 159 -7.94 -15.15 -15.88
C ASP A 159 -7.59 -14.87 -14.40
N ILE A 160 -8.49 -14.23 -13.66
CA ILE A 160 -8.31 -13.96 -12.22
C ILE A 160 -8.20 -15.28 -11.44
N GLU A 161 -9.10 -16.22 -11.68
CA GLU A 161 -9.13 -17.50 -10.97
C GLU A 161 -7.91 -18.37 -11.27
N ASN A 162 -7.51 -18.45 -12.55
CA ASN A 162 -6.36 -19.26 -12.98
C ASN A 162 -5.02 -18.65 -12.54
N GLU A 163 -4.87 -17.33 -12.65
CA GLU A 163 -3.61 -16.63 -12.36
C GLU A 163 -3.36 -16.40 -10.87
N LEU A 164 -4.44 -16.22 -10.09
CA LEU A 164 -4.34 -15.89 -8.68
C LEU A 164 -4.77 -17.04 -7.75
N GLY A 165 -5.53 -17.99 -8.24
CA GLY A 165 -6.02 -19.11 -7.44
C GLY A 165 -7.07 -18.70 -6.40
N ILE A 166 -7.85 -17.66 -6.68
CA ILE A 166 -8.94 -17.17 -5.83
C ILE A 166 -10.25 -17.29 -6.61
N ALA A 167 -11.31 -17.78 -5.95
CA ALA A 167 -12.64 -17.80 -6.57
C ALA A 167 -13.18 -16.38 -6.79
N THR A 168 -13.98 -16.18 -7.82
CA THR A 168 -14.60 -14.89 -8.15
C THR A 168 -16.11 -14.92 -8.01
N CYS A 169 -16.69 -13.83 -7.52
CA CYS A 169 -18.15 -13.64 -7.50
C CYS A 169 -18.48 -12.23 -8.01
N PRO A 170 -18.99 -12.09 -9.25
CA PRO A 170 -19.43 -10.81 -9.77
C PRO A 170 -20.61 -10.25 -8.97
N VAL A 171 -20.46 -9.03 -8.44
CA VAL A 171 -21.51 -8.29 -7.73
C VAL A 171 -22.33 -7.44 -8.69
N ASN A 172 -21.66 -6.89 -9.69
CA ASN A 172 -22.31 -6.23 -10.82
C ASN A 172 -21.85 -6.86 -12.13
N TRP A 173 -22.57 -6.58 -13.22
CA TRP A 173 -22.27 -7.06 -14.55
C TRP A 173 -22.26 -5.92 -15.58
N PRO A 174 -21.28 -5.81 -16.49
CA PRO A 174 -21.18 -4.72 -17.43
C PRO A 174 -22.19 -4.84 -18.57
N ILE A 175 -22.72 -3.73 -19.04
CA ILE A 175 -23.60 -3.67 -20.21
C ILE A 175 -22.79 -3.12 -21.38
N GLY A 176 -22.22 -4.03 -22.19
CA GLY A 176 -21.29 -3.69 -23.26
C GLY A 176 -19.89 -3.33 -22.77
N SER A 177 -19.02 -2.99 -23.72
CA SER A 177 -17.66 -2.49 -23.48
C SER A 177 -17.28 -1.43 -24.51
N GLY A 178 -16.23 -0.67 -24.25
CA GLY A 178 -15.76 0.37 -25.17
C GLY A 178 -16.81 1.45 -25.41
N LYS A 179 -17.09 1.75 -26.65
CA LYS A 179 -18.09 2.75 -27.04
C LYS A 179 -19.54 2.32 -26.77
N GLU A 180 -19.75 1.03 -26.59
CA GLU A 180 -21.05 0.43 -26.29
C GLU A 180 -21.30 0.28 -24.79
N PHE A 181 -20.34 0.63 -23.96
CA PHE A 181 -20.49 0.57 -22.50
C PHE A 181 -21.54 1.58 -22.04
N ARG A 182 -22.67 1.08 -21.53
CA ARG A 182 -23.83 1.90 -21.11
C ARG A 182 -23.96 2.03 -19.61
N GLY A 183 -23.50 1.04 -18.87
CA GLY A 183 -23.66 0.98 -17.44
C GLY A 183 -23.36 -0.40 -16.87
N VAL A 184 -23.87 -0.66 -15.68
CA VAL A 184 -23.72 -1.95 -15.01
C VAL A 184 -25.08 -2.44 -14.50
N TYR A 185 -25.24 -3.75 -14.47
CA TYR A 185 -26.35 -4.42 -13.80
C TYR A 185 -25.93 -4.79 -12.38
N ASP A 186 -26.60 -4.29 -11.37
CA ASP A 186 -26.41 -4.65 -9.96
C ASP A 186 -27.21 -5.93 -9.67
N ARG A 187 -26.52 -7.03 -9.41
CA ARG A 187 -27.14 -8.34 -9.15
C ARG A 187 -27.92 -8.39 -7.85
N ALA A 188 -27.49 -7.61 -6.83
CA ALA A 188 -28.16 -7.59 -5.53
C ALA A 188 -29.53 -6.88 -5.59
N THR A 189 -29.61 -5.78 -6.32
CA THR A 189 -30.84 -4.98 -6.47
C THR A 189 -31.65 -5.35 -7.70
N LYS A 190 -31.11 -6.18 -8.60
CA LYS A 190 -31.68 -6.55 -9.90
C LYS A 190 -32.05 -5.32 -10.74
N SER A 191 -31.20 -4.32 -10.71
CA SER A 191 -31.40 -3.06 -11.42
C SER A 191 -30.21 -2.72 -12.32
N VAL A 192 -30.51 -2.04 -13.40
CA VAL A 192 -29.53 -1.49 -14.33
C VAL A 192 -29.22 -0.07 -13.90
N GLU A 193 -27.94 0.22 -13.72
CA GLU A 193 -27.42 1.54 -13.45
C GLU A 193 -26.83 2.13 -14.73
N LEU A 194 -27.52 3.09 -15.31
CA LEU A 194 -27.10 3.79 -16.53
C LEU A 194 -26.48 5.13 -16.15
N PHE A 195 -25.41 5.48 -16.82
CA PHE A 195 -24.67 6.69 -16.52
C PHE A 195 -24.82 7.71 -17.64
N SER A 196 -25.21 8.94 -17.29
CA SER A 196 -25.20 10.05 -18.21
C SER A 196 -23.77 10.50 -18.52
N ASP A 197 -23.53 10.91 -19.76
CA ASP A 197 -22.22 11.38 -20.21
C ASP A 197 -21.86 12.68 -19.48
N THR A 198 -21.04 12.56 -18.43
CA THR A 198 -20.58 13.69 -17.63
C THR A 198 -19.22 14.14 -18.14
N ARG A 199 -19.00 15.44 -18.25
CA ARG A 199 -17.75 16.14 -18.69
C ARG A 199 -16.46 15.38 -18.32
N LYS A 200 -16.19 14.22 -18.98
CA LYS A 200 -15.08 13.28 -18.71
C LYS A 200 -14.97 12.81 -17.26
N GLY A 201 -16.11 12.65 -16.55
CA GLY A 201 -16.14 12.13 -15.19
C GLY A 201 -15.52 13.02 -14.11
N THR A 202 -15.28 14.29 -14.38
CA THR A 202 -14.65 15.21 -13.40
C THR A 202 -15.59 15.62 -12.25
N THR A 203 -16.89 15.40 -12.42
CA THR A 203 -17.92 15.65 -11.42
C THR A 203 -18.78 14.41 -11.23
N GLN A 204 -19.50 14.31 -10.11
CA GLN A 204 -20.52 13.26 -9.91
C GLN A 204 -21.56 13.37 -11.02
N GLY A 205 -21.82 12.24 -11.71
CA GLY A 205 -22.84 12.14 -12.75
C GLY A 205 -24.19 11.76 -12.17
N GLU A 206 -25.26 12.07 -12.92
CA GLU A 206 -26.56 11.50 -12.61
C GLU A 206 -26.57 10.04 -13.04
N VAL A 207 -26.93 9.16 -12.10
CA VAL A 207 -27.13 7.73 -12.34
C VAL A 207 -28.62 7.48 -12.44
N GLN A 208 -29.05 6.94 -13.58
CA GLN A 208 -30.42 6.48 -13.74
C GLN A 208 -30.49 4.99 -13.35
N ILE A 209 -31.24 4.67 -12.31
CA ILE A 209 -31.43 3.29 -11.84
C ILE A 209 -32.77 2.81 -12.35
N VAL A 210 -32.78 1.72 -13.11
CA VAL A 210 -33.97 1.15 -13.71
C VAL A 210 -33.99 -0.36 -13.42
N PRO A 211 -35.10 -0.89 -12.83
CA PRO A 211 -35.28 -2.35 -12.68
C PRO A 211 -35.15 -3.06 -14.03
N ILE A 212 -34.55 -4.25 -14.07
CA ILE A 212 -34.32 -4.99 -15.33
C ILE A 212 -35.65 -5.31 -16.08
N ASP A 213 -36.74 -5.48 -15.32
CA ASP A 213 -38.06 -5.81 -15.87
C ASP A 213 -38.86 -4.55 -16.27
N ASP A 214 -38.34 -3.34 -16.03
CA ASP A 214 -39.05 -2.10 -16.34
C ASP A 214 -39.08 -1.86 -17.87
N PRO A 215 -40.26 -1.65 -18.48
CA PRO A 215 -40.37 -1.36 -19.91
C PRO A 215 -39.60 -0.14 -20.39
N SER A 216 -39.30 0.82 -19.53
CA SER A 216 -38.51 2.01 -19.87
C SER A 216 -37.06 1.67 -20.27
N LEU A 217 -36.54 0.55 -19.82
CA LEU A 217 -35.23 0.06 -20.17
C LEU A 217 -35.04 -0.15 -21.69
N ASN A 218 -36.11 -0.56 -22.40
CA ASN A 218 -36.08 -0.80 -23.84
C ASN A 218 -35.77 0.44 -24.70
N GLY A 219 -35.86 1.66 -24.14
CA GLY A 219 -35.46 2.90 -24.80
C GLY A 219 -34.07 3.40 -24.39
N LEU A 220 -33.45 2.78 -23.42
CA LEU A 220 -32.18 3.18 -22.82
C LEU A 220 -31.00 2.32 -23.24
N ILE A 221 -31.24 1.03 -23.48
CA ILE A 221 -30.27 0.08 -24.05
C ILE A 221 -30.90 -0.60 -25.28
N SER A 222 -30.08 -1.14 -26.17
CA SER A 222 -30.60 -1.86 -27.34
C SER A 222 -31.20 -3.22 -26.95
N GLU A 223 -32.10 -3.75 -27.79
CA GLU A 223 -32.68 -5.09 -27.58
C GLU A 223 -31.59 -6.17 -27.56
N GLU A 224 -30.56 -6.01 -28.37
CA GLU A 224 -29.41 -6.92 -28.44
C GLU A 224 -28.62 -6.88 -27.12
N GLN A 225 -28.35 -5.68 -26.59
CA GLN A 225 -27.65 -5.52 -25.28
C GLN A 225 -28.48 -6.12 -24.15
N LYS A 226 -29.80 -5.95 -24.16
CA LYS A 226 -30.69 -6.52 -23.15
C LYS A 226 -30.69 -8.04 -23.21
N ALA A 227 -30.88 -8.62 -24.39
CA ALA A 227 -30.89 -10.07 -24.58
C ALA A 227 -29.56 -10.71 -24.16
N LYS A 228 -28.44 -10.09 -24.54
CA LYS A 228 -27.10 -10.53 -24.13
C LYS A 228 -26.93 -10.47 -22.62
N LEU A 229 -27.36 -9.38 -21.99
CA LEU A 229 -27.28 -9.22 -20.53
C LEU A 229 -28.09 -10.30 -19.80
N GLU A 230 -29.32 -10.59 -20.25
CA GLU A 230 -30.18 -11.61 -19.66
C GLU A 230 -29.56 -13.01 -19.79
N GLU A 231 -28.99 -13.35 -20.96
CA GLU A 231 -28.28 -14.62 -21.19
C GLU A 231 -27.05 -14.75 -20.28
N GLU A 232 -26.21 -13.72 -20.20
CA GLU A 232 -25.00 -13.73 -19.38
C GLU A 232 -25.32 -13.82 -17.88
N ILE A 233 -26.39 -13.17 -17.43
CA ILE A 233 -26.88 -13.28 -16.03
C ILE A 233 -27.35 -14.70 -15.74
N GLU A 234 -28.12 -15.31 -16.63
CA GLU A 234 -28.61 -16.68 -16.47
C GLU A 234 -27.44 -17.68 -16.38
N LEU A 235 -26.42 -17.53 -17.23
CA LEU A 235 -25.20 -18.33 -17.18
C LEU A 235 -24.46 -18.14 -15.84
N GLN A 236 -24.33 -16.90 -15.40
CA GLN A 236 -23.63 -16.57 -14.14
C GLN A 236 -24.42 -17.08 -12.90
N ASP A 237 -25.74 -17.02 -12.91
CA ASP A 237 -26.58 -17.52 -11.82
C ASP A 237 -26.59 -19.07 -11.78
N GLY A 238 -26.37 -19.73 -12.93
CA GLY A 238 -26.33 -21.19 -13.03
C GLY A 238 -24.97 -21.81 -12.73
N ALA A 239 -23.88 -21.14 -13.03
CA ALA A 239 -22.52 -21.69 -12.96
C ALA A 239 -21.56 -20.89 -12.07
N GLY A 240 -21.89 -19.64 -11.74
CA GLY A 240 -21.02 -18.77 -10.91
C GLY A 240 -21.06 -19.12 -9.43
N ALA A 241 -20.03 -18.70 -8.70
CA ALA A 241 -19.99 -18.82 -7.25
C ALA A 241 -21.03 -17.88 -6.59
N GLU A 242 -21.70 -18.38 -5.56
CA GLU A 242 -22.54 -17.54 -4.70
C GLU A 242 -21.67 -16.64 -3.81
N LEU A 243 -22.21 -15.48 -3.46
CA LEU A 243 -21.53 -14.55 -2.55
C LEU A 243 -21.53 -15.10 -1.13
N ASP A 244 -20.42 -15.68 -0.72
CA ASP A 244 -20.19 -16.19 0.64
C ASP A 244 -19.31 -15.22 1.43
N GLN A 245 -19.92 -14.55 2.41
CA GLN A 245 -19.24 -13.55 3.24
C GLN A 245 -18.11 -14.17 4.09
N GLU A 246 -18.22 -15.44 4.47
CA GLU A 246 -17.15 -16.13 5.23
C GLU A 246 -15.94 -16.39 4.34
N MET A 247 -16.14 -16.87 3.11
CA MET A 247 -15.07 -17.03 2.13
C MET A 247 -14.42 -15.68 1.76
N VAL A 248 -15.22 -14.61 1.60
CA VAL A 248 -14.70 -13.25 1.38
C VAL A 248 -13.81 -12.82 2.54
N SER A 249 -14.26 -13.00 3.79
CA SER A 249 -13.48 -12.59 4.97
C SER A 249 -12.17 -13.35 5.13
N LYS A 250 -12.10 -14.59 4.63
CA LYS A 250 -10.88 -15.42 4.62
C LYS A 250 -9.95 -15.14 3.44
N GLY A 251 -10.38 -14.33 2.46
CA GLY A 251 -9.63 -14.09 1.23
C GLY A 251 -9.63 -15.26 0.25
N GLU A 252 -10.63 -16.14 0.32
CA GLU A 252 -10.84 -17.31 -0.55
C GLU A 252 -11.76 -17.01 -1.73
N LEU A 253 -12.60 -15.99 -1.61
CA LEU A 253 -13.52 -15.49 -2.64
C LEU A 253 -13.34 -13.99 -2.80
N SER A 254 -13.18 -13.53 -4.04
CA SER A 254 -13.11 -12.10 -4.37
C SER A 254 -14.43 -11.62 -4.97
N PRO A 255 -15.16 -10.71 -4.32
CA PRO A 255 -16.24 -9.99 -4.98
C PRO A 255 -15.68 -9.14 -6.13
N VAL A 256 -16.26 -9.30 -7.33
CA VAL A 256 -15.79 -8.64 -8.56
C VAL A 256 -16.78 -7.57 -8.99
N PHE A 257 -16.25 -6.41 -9.36
CA PHE A 257 -16.98 -5.26 -9.86
C PHE A 257 -16.42 -4.79 -11.19
N PHE A 258 -17.26 -4.47 -12.12
CA PHE A 258 -16.91 -3.91 -13.41
C PHE A 258 -17.25 -2.42 -13.45
N GLY A 259 -16.39 -1.62 -14.09
CA GLY A 259 -16.66 -0.21 -14.22
C GLY A 259 -15.58 0.56 -14.98
N SER A 260 -15.71 1.88 -14.94
CA SER A 260 -14.72 2.83 -15.44
C SER A 260 -14.52 3.96 -14.47
N ALA A 261 -13.35 3.98 -13.83
CA ALA A 261 -12.99 5.07 -12.94
C ALA A 261 -12.91 6.42 -13.68
N LEU A 262 -12.52 6.43 -14.97
CA LEU A 262 -12.43 7.66 -15.75
C LEU A 262 -13.79 8.32 -15.94
N THR A 263 -14.82 7.54 -16.25
CA THR A 263 -16.18 8.01 -16.55
C THR A 263 -17.13 7.98 -15.36
N ASN A 264 -16.70 7.52 -14.19
CA ASN A 264 -17.45 7.29 -12.95
C ASN A 264 -18.42 6.08 -12.99
N PHE A 265 -18.41 5.26 -14.04
CA PHE A 265 -19.33 4.15 -14.19
C PHE A 265 -19.01 3.03 -13.22
N GLY A 266 -20.00 2.59 -12.43
CA GLY A 266 -19.88 1.51 -11.46
C GLY A 266 -19.06 1.85 -10.19
N VAL A 267 -18.52 3.05 -10.07
CA VAL A 267 -17.66 3.43 -8.92
C VAL A 267 -18.46 3.60 -7.64
N GLU A 268 -19.61 4.28 -7.70
CA GLU A 268 -20.46 4.48 -6.54
C GLU A 268 -21.10 3.17 -6.07
N THR A 269 -21.53 2.34 -7.01
CA THR A 269 -22.03 0.98 -6.76
C THR A 269 -20.98 0.14 -6.06
N PHE A 270 -19.75 0.13 -6.59
CA PHE A 270 -18.64 -0.50 -5.93
C PHE A 270 -18.48 -0.02 -4.48
N LEU A 271 -18.39 1.29 -4.25
CA LEU A 271 -18.14 1.84 -2.92
C LEU A 271 -19.27 1.45 -1.93
N LYS A 272 -20.54 1.51 -2.35
CA LYS A 272 -21.68 1.13 -1.52
C LYS A 272 -21.67 -0.35 -1.10
N HIS A 273 -21.39 -1.24 -2.04
CA HIS A 273 -21.31 -2.68 -1.77
C HIS A 273 -20.06 -3.03 -0.97
N PHE A 274 -18.89 -2.52 -1.39
CA PHE A 274 -17.62 -2.75 -0.73
C PHE A 274 -17.68 -2.43 0.76
N LEU A 275 -18.21 -1.25 1.14
CA LEU A 275 -18.27 -0.82 2.54
C LEU A 275 -19.16 -1.71 3.43
N LYS A 276 -20.14 -2.39 2.84
CA LYS A 276 -20.99 -3.36 3.54
C LYS A 276 -20.34 -4.73 3.67
N MET A 277 -19.56 -5.14 2.67
CA MET A 277 -18.93 -6.46 2.59
C MET A 277 -17.56 -6.51 3.28
N THR A 278 -16.82 -5.38 3.27
CA THR A 278 -15.49 -5.33 3.89
C THR A 278 -15.57 -5.33 5.41
N THR A 279 -14.52 -5.78 6.05
CA THR A 279 -14.45 -5.97 7.50
C THR A 279 -14.25 -4.67 8.26
N SER A 280 -14.68 -4.62 9.51
CA SER A 280 -14.13 -3.74 10.54
C SER A 280 -12.65 -4.09 10.80
N PRO A 281 -11.90 -3.28 11.58
CA PRO A 281 -10.50 -3.55 11.87
C PRO A 281 -10.25 -4.96 12.37
N LEU A 282 -9.28 -5.64 11.76
CA LEU A 282 -8.92 -7.02 12.05
C LEU A 282 -7.99 -7.14 13.26
N PRO A 283 -8.05 -8.27 14.01
CA PRO A 283 -7.07 -8.60 15.04
C PRO A 283 -5.65 -8.65 14.49
N ARG A 284 -4.67 -8.33 15.36
CA ARG A 284 -3.25 -8.31 15.00
C ARG A 284 -2.40 -9.14 15.94
N LYS A 285 -1.49 -9.95 15.38
CA LYS A 285 -0.56 -10.79 16.12
C LYS A 285 0.51 -9.97 16.85
N SER A 286 0.77 -10.38 18.10
CA SER A 286 1.85 -9.86 18.93
C SER A 286 2.65 -11.03 19.55
N ASP A 287 3.74 -10.72 20.22
CA ASP A 287 4.56 -11.68 20.98
C ASP A 287 3.84 -12.32 22.18
N LYS A 288 2.66 -11.79 22.55
CA LYS A 288 1.80 -12.30 23.64
C LYS A 288 0.45 -12.83 23.17
N GLY A 289 0.27 -13.03 21.87
CA GLY A 289 -0.97 -13.48 21.28
C GLY A 289 -1.62 -12.44 20.39
N GLU A 290 -2.86 -12.66 20.03
CA GLU A 290 -3.62 -11.83 19.13
C GLU A 290 -4.31 -10.69 19.91
N ILE A 291 -4.19 -9.46 19.40
CA ILE A 291 -4.82 -8.26 19.94
C ILE A 291 -6.04 -7.94 19.08
N ASP A 292 -7.23 -8.14 19.64
CA ASP A 292 -8.49 -7.85 18.96
C ASP A 292 -8.94 -6.42 19.28
N PRO A 293 -9.06 -5.53 18.26
CA PRO A 293 -9.53 -4.16 18.46
C PRO A 293 -10.95 -4.07 19.02
N MET A 294 -11.76 -5.13 18.88
CA MET A 294 -13.15 -5.17 19.35
C MET A 294 -13.27 -5.60 20.82
N GLU A 295 -12.19 -6.06 21.43
CA GLU A 295 -12.15 -6.54 22.82
C GLU A 295 -11.19 -5.73 23.70
N GLU A 296 -10.07 -5.25 23.12
CA GLU A 296 -9.01 -4.56 23.85
C GLU A 296 -9.30 -3.06 23.99
N GLY A 297 -9.40 -2.59 25.23
CA GLY A 297 -9.71 -1.20 25.57
C GLY A 297 -8.49 -0.28 25.70
N GLU A 298 -7.28 -0.83 25.85
CA GLU A 298 -6.05 -0.05 25.96
C GLU A 298 -5.52 0.32 24.57
N PHE A 299 -4.97 1.53 24.46
CA PHE A 299 -4.40 1.98 23.20
C PHE A 299 -3.17 1.16 22.83
N SER A 300 -3.14 0.74 21.57
CA SER A 300 -1.93 0.23 20.94
C SER A 300 -1.86 0.61 19.46
N ALA A 301 -0.65 0.80 18.97
CA ALA A 301 -0.38 1.16 17.58
C ALA A 301 0.99 0.63 17.15
N PHE A 302 1.19 0.51 15.83
CA PHE A 302 2.52 0.27 15.28
C PHE A 302 2.84 1.26 14.17
N VAL A 303 4.14 1.58 14.04
CA VAL A 303 4.67 2.46 13.00
C VAL A 303 4.88 1.65 11.72
N PHE A 304 4.19 2.00 10.64
CA PHE A 304 4.38 1.31 9.36
C PHE A 304 5.10 2.17 8.31
N LYS A 305 5.14 3.49 8.51
CA LYS A 305 5.78 4.43 7.60
C LYS A 305 6.38 5.61 8.35
N ILE A 306 7.53 6.07 7.89
CA ILE A 306 8.15 7.32 8.32
C ILE A 306 8.36 8.17 7.09
N GLN A 307 8.07 9.46 7.20
CA GLN A 307 8.21 10.39 6.11
C GLN A 307 8.77 11.72 6.61
N ALA A 308 9.81 12.20 5.94
CA ALA A 308 10.45 13.46 6.27
C ALA A 308 10.29 14.49 5.15
N ASN A 309 10.50 15.77 5.50
CA ASN A 309 10.53 16.89 4.56
C ASN A 309 9.28 17.04 3.67
N MET A 310 8.11 16.60 4.15
CA MET A 310 6.85 16.81 3.43
C MET A 310 6.56 18.31 3.22
N ASN A 311 7.04 19.16 4.12
CA ASN A 311 7.04 20.61 3.96
C ASN A 311 8.49 21.11 3.86
N LYS A 312 8.88 21.60 2.69
CA LYS A 312 10.23 22.16 2.44
C LYS A 312 10.62 23.28 3.43
N ALA A 313 9.63 24.02 3.96
CA ALA A 313 9.85 25.12 4.88
C ALA A 313 10.15 24.69 6.32
N HIS A 314 9.70 23.52 6.77
CA HIS A 314 9.73 23.12 8.17
C HIS A 314 10.57 21.89 8.51
N ARG A 315 11.14 21.19 7.52
CA ARG A 315 11.96 19.97 7.73
C ARG A 315 11.34 19.04 8.77
N ASP A 316 10.04 18.82 8.64
CA ASP A 316 9.26 17.97 9.51
C ASP A 316 9.56 16.48 9.24
N ARG A 317 9.44 15.66 10.30
CA ARG A 317 9.45 14.20 10.21
C ARG A 317 8.21 13.68 10.91
N ILE A 318 7.46 12.83 10.21
CA ILE A 318 6.20 12.28 10.65
C ILE A 318 6.31 10.76 10.66
N ALA A 319 5.92 10.14 11.78
CA ALA A 319 5.71 8.70 11.87
C ALA A 319 4.21 8.41 11.69
N PHE A 320 3.88 7.63 10.68
CA PHE A 320 2.53 7.14 10.44
C PHE A 320 2.30 5.85 11.21
N MET A 321 1.26 5.86 12.02
CA MET A 321 0.91 4.77 12.92
C MET A 321 -0.47 4.23 12.57
N ARG A 322 -0.60 2.90 12.52
CA ARG A 322 -1.87 2.21 12.52
C ARG A 322 -2.28 1.97 13.97
N ILE A 323 -3.42 2.49 14.39
CA ILE A 323 -4.01 2.18 15.69
C ILE A 323 -4.64 0.79 15.62
N CYS A 324 -4.21 -0.11 16.48
CA CYS A 324 -4.65 -1.51 16.51
C CYS A 324 -5.69 -1.79 17.58
N SER A 325 -5.72 -1.02 18.66
CA SER A 325 -6.73 -1.16 19.74
C SER A 325 -6.95 0.15 20.47
N GLY A 326 -8.08 0.26 21.14
CA GLY A 326 -8.43 1.35 22.03
C GLY A 326 -8.67 2.69 21.36
N GLU A 327 -8.52 3.75 22.14
CA GLU A 327 -8.73 5.14 21.76
C GLU A 327 -7.43 5.93 21.90
N PHE A 328 -7.11 6.72 20.88
CA PHE A 328 -6.05 7.73 20.90
C PHE A 328 -6.62 9.08 21.34
N GLU A 329 -5.91 9.78 22.22
CA GLU A 329 -6.16 11.18 22.57
C GLU A 329 -4.90 12.02 22.33
N ALA A 330 -5.08 13.22 21.80
CA ALA A 330 -3.96 14.13 21.51
C ALA A 330 -3.14 14.43 22.78
N GLY A 331 -1.82 14.24 22.65
CA GLY A 331 -0.89 14.51 23.74
C GLY A 331 -0.81 13.42 24.81
N MET A 332 -1.39 12.23 24.57
CA MET A 332 -1.27 11.08 25.46
C MET A 332 0.18 10.59 25.59
N ASP A 333 0.49 10.04 26.75
CA ASP A 333 1.77 9.35 27.00
C ASP A 333 1.61 7.85 26.73
N VAL A 334 2.51 7.29 25.93
CA VAL A 334 2.54 5.88 25.58
C VAL A 334 3.91 5.28 25.87
N PHE A 335 3.98 3.97 26.01
CA PHE A 335 5.24 3.26 26.13
C PHE A 335 5.73 2.85 24.73
N HIS A 336 6.93 3.27 24.36
CA HIS A 336 7.62 2.86 23.14
C HIS A 336 8.41 1.58 23.45
N MET A 337 7.96 0.46 22.90
CA MET A 337 8.46 -0.86 23.27
C MET A 337 9.94 -1.03 22.89
N GLN A 338 10.31 -0.77 21.66
CA GLN A 338 11.68 -0.91 21.16
C GLN A 338 12.65 0.12 21.78
N GLY A 339 12.14 1.30 22.09
CA GLY A 339 12.92 2.35 22.79
C GLY A 339 12.99 2.19 24.31
N GLY A 340 12.20 1.29 24.91
CA GLY A 340 12.19 1.00 26.35
C GLY A 340 11.75 2.17 27.24
N LYS A 341 11.06 3.19 26.72
CA LYS A 341 10.73 4.42 27.44
C LYS A 341 9.33 4.95 27.13
N LYS A 342 8.82 5.78 28.04
CA LYS A 342 7.59 6.54 27.78
C LYS A 342 7.89 7.70 26.83
N VAL A 343 6.98 7.91 25.89
CA VAL A 343 7.02 9.01 24.92
C VAL A 343 5.65 9.68 24.84
N ARG A 344 5.64 10.98 24.59
CA ARG A 344 4.42 11.74 24.38
C ARG A 344 4.15 11.86 22.90
N LEU A 345 2.95 11.49 22.46
CA LEU A 345 2.52 11.63 21.07
C LEU A 345 2.05 13.06 20.84
N SER A 346 2.86 13.84 20.12
CA SER A 346 2.63 15.25 19.88
C SER A 346 2.24 15.54 18.44
N GLN A 347 1.48 16.62 18.23
CA GLN A 347 1.05 17.11 16.92
C GLN A 347 0.43 16.01 16.04
N PRO A 348 -0.59 15.26 16.55
CA PRO A 348 -1.22 14.22 15.78
C PRO A 348 -1.98 14.82 14.60
N GLN A 349 -1.78 14.24 13.43
CA GLN A 349 -2.34 14.71 12.16
C GLN A 349 -3.01 13.57 11.43
N GLN A 350 -4.09 13.87 10.74
CA GLN A 350 -4.68 13.01 9.71
C GLN A 350 -4.65 13.73 8.37
N MET A 351 -4.50 12.97 7.31
CA MET A 351 -4.55 13.49 5.96
C MET A 351 -5.99 13.39 5.43
N MET A 352 -6.66 14.54 5.30
CA MET A 352 -7.96 14.62 4.64
C MET A 352 -7.78 15.24 3.26
N ALA A 353 -7.85 14.41 2.23
CA ALA A 353 -7.47 14.77 0.87
C ALA A 353 -6.04 15.34 0.81
N SER A 354 -5.86 16.61 0.42
CA SER A 354 -4.55 17.28 0.35
C SER A 354 -4.16 18.05 1.61
N GLU A 355 -5.05 18.10 2.62
CA GLU A 355 -4.86 18.94 3.80
C GLU A 355 -4.56 18.10 5.04
N ARG A 356 -3.72 18.64 5.93
CA ARG A 356 -3.41 18.07 7.22
C ARG A 356 -4.34 18.67 8.27
N HIS A 357 -5.06 17.83 8.95
CA HIS A 357 -5.92 18.25 10.06
C HIS A 357 -5.37 17.70 11.37
N MET A 358 -5.36 18.55 12.39
CA MET A 358 -5.06 18.11 13.76
C MET A 358 -6.18 17.19 14.25
N VAL A 359 -5.80 16.14 14.96
CA VAL A 359 -6.72 15.10 15.43
C VAL A 359 -6.71 15.07 16.95
N ASP A 360 -7.86 15.32 17.56
CA ASP A 360 -7.99 15.22 19.01
C ASP A 360 -8.18 13.77 19.46
N LYS A 361 -8.94 12.98 18.70
CA LYS A 361 -9.27 11.58 18.97
C LYS A 361 -9.21 10.71 17.72
N ALA A 362 -8.70 9.50 17.90
CA ALA A 362 -8.75 8.45 16.86
C ALA A 362 -8.91 7.07 17.53
N TYR A 363 -9.28 6.07 16.75
CA TYR A 363 -9.70 4.77 17.30
C TYR A 363 -9.02 3.62 16.57
N GLY A 364 -9.07 2.43 17.15
CA GLY A 364 -8.64 1.20 16.48
C GLY A 364 -9.15 1.16 15.04
N GLY A 365 -8.26 0.97 14.08
CA GLY A 365 -8.56 1.08 12.65
C GLY A 365 -8.06 2.36 11.99
N ASP A 366 -7.98 3.45 12.71
CA ASP A 366 -7.49 4.72 12.14
C ASP A 366 -5.98 4.73 11.92
N ILE A 367 -5.55 5.61 11.04
CA ILE A 367 -4.16 5.94 10.81
C ILE A 367 -3.93 7.38 11.19
N ILE A 368 -2.91 7.61 12.01
CA ILE A 368 -2.48 8.95 12.42
C ILE A 368 -1.01 9.15 12.10
N GLY A 369 -0.65 10.37 11.73
CA GLY A 369 0.74 10.81 11.67
C GLY A 369 1.08 11.59 12.93
N VAL A 370 2.19 11.30 13.60
CA VAL A 370 2.68 12.07 14.73
C VAL A 370 4.04 12.65 14.42
N PHE A 371 4.34 13.81 15.02
CA PHE A 371 5.69 14.37 14.91
C PHE A 371 6.71 13.39 15.49
N ASP A 372 7.76 13.13 14.72
CA ASP A 372 8.86 12.25 15.11
C ASP A 372 10.17 13.04 15.29
N PRO A 373 10.66 13.19 16.52
CA PRO A 373 11.96 13.81 16.76
C PRO A 373 13.16 12.94 16.34
N GLY A 374 12.92 11.84 15.63
CA GLY A 374 13.95 10.90 15.19
C GLY A 374 14.11 9.69 16.11
N ILE A 375 13.07 9.34 16.86
CA ILE A 375 13.09 8.23 17.82
C ILE A 375 12.36 6.97 17.34
N PHE A 376 11.48 7.11 16.34
CA PHE A 376 10.70 5.99 15.83
C PHE A 376 11.38 5.31 14.65
N SER A 377 11.17 4.01 14.56
CA SER A 377 11.53 3.16 13.43
C SER A 377 10.30 2.42 12.89
N ILE A 378 10.35 2.03 11.63
CA ILE A 378 9.30 1.19 11.02
C ILE A 378 9.24 -0.14 11.76
N GLY A 379 8.03 -0.56 12.17
CA GLY A 379 7.78 -1.75 12.98
C GLY A 379 7.70 -1.50 14.49
N ASP A 380 7.99 -0.28 14.96
CA ASP A 380 7.91 0.03 16.37
C ASP A 380 6.47 -0.08 16.91
N THR A 381 6.34 -0.61 18.11
CA THR A 381 5.08 -0.75 18.85
C THR A 381 4.97 0.30 19.95
N LEU A 382 3.80 0.91 20.03
CA LEU A 382 3.43 1.87 21.07
C LEU A 382 2.18 1.38 21.79
N THR A 383 2.17 1.44 23.12
CA THR A 383 1.01 0.99 23.89
C THR A 383 0.88 1.74 25.22
N THR A 384 -0.35 1.84 25.71
CA THR A 384 -0.65 2.26 27.10
C THR A 384 -0.77 1.06 28.04
N SER A 385 -0.77 -0.17 27.49
CA SER A 385 -0.97 -1.37 28.29
C SER A 385 0.12 -1.57 29.31
N SER A 386 -0.30 -1.96 30.52
CA SER A 386 0.60 -2.40 31.57
C SER A 386 1.25 -3.75 31.23
N ASP A 387 0.55 -4.59 30.50
CA ASP A 387 1.06 -5.86 29.97
C ASP A 387 1.75 -5.63 28.61
N LYS A 388 2.97 -5.13 28.69
CA LYS A 388 3.78 -4.73 27.55
C LYS A 388 3.96 -5.87 26.55
N PHE A 389 3.66 -5.60 25.28
CA PHE A 389 3.81 -6.53 24.16
C PHE A 389 4.34 -5.78 22.93
N SER A 390 4.89 -6.52 21.99
CA SER A 390 5.31 -6.00 20.68
C SER A 390 4.56 -6.69 19.56
N TYR A 391 4.10 -5.92 18.57
CA TYR A 391 3.58 -6.50 17.34
C TYR A 391 4.69 -7.17 16.54
N GLU A 392 4.34 -8.16 15.73
CA GLU A 392 5.26 -8.76 14.77
C GLU A 392 5.87 -7.66 13.90
N GLY A 393 7.19 -7.68 13.74
CA GLY A 393 7.92 -6.70 12.94
C GLY A 393 7.51 -6.75 11.46
N ILE A 394 7.73 -5.64 10.77
CA ILE A 394 7.55 -5.59 9.32
C ILE A 394 8.82 -6.12 8.67
N PRO A 395 8.76 -7.20 7.87
CA PRO A 395 9.91 -7.71 7.16
C PRO A 395 10.52 -6.67 6.22
N THR A 396 11.84 -6.67 6.12
CA THR A 396 12.58 -5.84 5.16
C THR A 396 12.97 -6.71 3.97
N PHE A 397 12.69 -6.27 2.75
CA PHE A 397 13.09 -6.99 1.55
C PHE A 397 14.60 -6.92 1.35
N ALA A 398 15.18 -8.02 0.89
CA ALA A 398 16.56 -8.02 0.45
C ALA A 398 16.71 -7.13 -0.80
N PRO A 399 17.68 -6.19 -0.84
CA PRO A 399 17.98 -5.44 -2.04
C PRO A 399 18.47 -6.34 -3.18
N GLU A 400 18.10 -5.97 -4.41
CA GLU A 400 18.49 -6.65 -5.64
C GLU A 400 19.53 -5.84 -6.43
N HIS A 401 19.66 -4.54 -6.15
CA HIS A 401 20.58 -3.64 -6.83
C HIS A 401 21.42 -2.85 -5.81
N PHE A 402 22.70 -2.69 -6.10
CA PHE A 402 23.65 -2.05 -5.21
C PHE A 402 24.46 -0.98 -5.93
N ALA A 403 24.68 0.14 -5.27
CA ALA A 403 25.56 1.20 -5.76
C ALA A 403 26.40 1.79 -4.63
N ARG A 404 27.63 2.16 -4.96
CA ARG A 404 28.45 3.03 -4.11
C ARG A 404 28.02 4.46 -4.32
N VAL A 405 27.79 5.17 -3.22
CA VAL A 405 27.29 6.55 -3.23
C VAL A 405 28.31 7.47 -2.59
N ARG A 406 28.70 8.53 -3.30
CA ARG A 406 29.63 9.55 -2.82
C ARG A 406 29.09 10.94 -3.12
N GLN A 407 29.27 11.88 -2.18
CA GLN A 407 29.03 13.30 -2.45
C GLN A 407 30.07 13.85 -3.43
N VAL A 408 29.65 14.75 -4.32
CA VAL A 408 30.55 15.43 -5.25
C VAL A 408 31.39 16.49 -4.52
N ASP A 409 30.74 17.26 -3.64
CA ASP A 409 31.38 18.30 -2.85
C ASP A 409 31.66 17.79 -1.43
N THR A 410 32.96 17.69 -1.07
CA THR A 410 33.40 17.23 0.26
C THR A 410 32.97 18.16 1.40
N MET A 411 32.74 19.44 1.13
CA MET A 411 32.26 20.41 2.12
C MET A 411 30.82 20.13 2.59
N LYS A 412 30.03 19.42 1.76
CA LYS A 412 28.65 19.04 2.05
C LYS A 412 28.49 17.70 2.78
N ARG A 413 29.58 17.17 3.35
CA ARG A 413 29.58 15.86 4.03
C ARG A 413 28.51 15.73 5.13
N LYS A 414 28.31 16.76 5.97
CA LYS A 414 27.31 16.73 7.03
C LYS A 414 25.88 16.61 6.47
N GLN A 415 25.59 17.36 5.43
CA GLN A 415 24.30 17.32 4.74
C GLN A 415 24.08 15.95 4.07
N PHE A 416 25.13 15.41 3.42
CA PHE A 416 25.10 14.09 2.81
C PHE A 416 24.77 13.00 3.82
N ILE A 417 25.54 12.90 4.92
CA ILE A 417 25.31 11.89 5.96
C ILE A 417 23.92 12.02 6.56
N LYS A 418 23.48 13.26 6.85
CA LYS A 418 22.13 13.51 7.37
C LYS A 418 21.06 13.05 6.37
N GLY A 419 21.18 13.45 5.11
CA GLY A 419 20.17 13.15 4.07
C GLY A 419 20.07 11.66 3.81
N ILE A 420 21.19 10.98 3.59
CA ILE A 420 21.18 9.56 3.26
C ILE A 420 20.65 8.69 4.42
N ASN A 421 21.02 9.02 5.67
CA ASN A 421 20.48 8.32 6.85
C ASN A 421 18.97 8.55 7.02
N GLN A 422 18.49 9.76 6.78
CA GLN A 422 17.06 10.07 6.89
C GLN A 422 16.25 9.33 5.83
N ILE A 423 16.71 9.31 4.57
CA ILE A 423 16.07 8.58 3.48
C ILE A 423 16.07 7.05 3.75
N ALA A 424 17.15 6.52 4.36
CA ALA A 424 17.20 5.12 4.78
C ALA A 424 16.23 4.80 5.93
N GLN A 425 16.09 5.70 6.91
CA GLN A 425 15.13 5.54 8.01
C GLN A 425 13.67 5.57 7.55
N GLU A 426 13.39 6.25 6.44
CA GLU A 426 12.08 6.19 5.77
C GLU A 426 11.88 4.85 5.02
N GLY A 427 12.92 4.04 4.90
CA GLY A 427 12.90 2.76 4.21
C GLY A 427 12.92 2.85 2.68
N ALA A 428 13.22 4.03 2.12
CA ALA A 428 13.34 4.19 0.67
C ALA A 428 14.60 3.54 0.08
N ILE A 429 15.62 3.37 0.90
CA ILE A 429 16.89 2.71 0.58
C ILE A 429 17.41 1.95 1.79
N GLN A 430 18.33 1.02 1.58
CA GLN A 430 19.11 0.39 2.63
C GLN A 430 20.57 0.82 2.52
N ILE A 431 21.23 1.05 3.67
CA ILE A 431 22.61 1.52 3.73
C ILE A 431 23.47 0.44 4.35
N PHE A 432 24.61 0.21 3.72
CA PHE A 432 25.63 -0.72 4.18
C PHE A 432 26.98 -0.02 4.24
N GLN A 433 27.76 -0.38 5.25
CA GLN A 433 29.12 0.12 5.46
C GLN A 433 30.12 -1.02 5.35
N GLU A 434 31.24 -0.78 4.70
CA GLU A 434 32.33 -1.75 4.69
C GLU A 434 32.99 -1.84 6.08
N PHE A 435 33.45 -3.05 6.44
CA PHE A 435 34.25 -3.21 7.65
C PHE A 435 35.58 -2.46 7.52
N ASN A 436 35.98 -1.76 8.58
CA ASN A 436 37.20 -0.97 8.70
C ASN A 436 37.28 0.29 7.80
N THR A 437 36.22 0.67 7.13
CA THR A 437 36.09 1.97 6.47
C THR A 437 35.09 2.84 7.24
N GLY A 438 35.39 4.14 7.35
CA GLY A 438 34.44 5.08 7.93
C GLY A 438 33.20 5.28 7.02
N MET A 439 32.33 6.21 7.40
CA MET A 439 31.16 6.64 6.57
C MET A 439 31.58 7.30 5.23
N GLU A 440 32.80 7.07 4.77
CA GLU A 440 33.34 7.63 3.50
C GLU A 440 32.90 6.82 2.30
N GLU A 441 32.70 5.52 2.47
CA GLU A 441 32.21 4.62 1.43
C GLU A 441 30.90 3.97 1.84
N ILE A 442 29.81 4.54 1.36
CA ILE A 442 28.47 4.03 1.62
C ILE A 442 28.03 3.20 0.41
N VAL A 443 27.66 1.96 0.68
CA VAL A 443 26.94 1.12 -0.27
C VAL A 443 25.43 1.26 0.00
N VAL A 444 24.70 1.60 -1.04
CA VAL A 444 23.22 1.67 -0.99
C VAL A 444 22.67 0.46 -1.73
N GLY A 445 21.74 -0.22 -1.08
CA GLY A 445 20.94 -1.29 -1.67
C GLY A 445 19.49 -0.85 -1.88
N VAL A 446 18.92 -1.24 -3.01
CA VAL A 446 17.53 -0.94 -3.39
C VAL A 446 16.88 -2.17 -4.04
N VAL A 447 15.56 -2.26 -3.97
CA VAL A 447 14.79 -3.32 -4.62
C VAL A 447 14.67 -3.06 -6.13
N GLY A 448 14.53 -1.79 -6.53
CA GLY A 448 14.44 -1.39 -7.93
C GLY A 448 15.28 -0.18 -8.28
N VAL A 449 15.75 -0.13 -9.52
CA VAL A 449 16.72 0.89 -9.98
C VAL A 449 16.21 2.32 -9.93
N LEU A 450 14.88 2.54 -10.07
CA LEU A 450 14.31 3.89 -9.96
C LEU A 450 14.48 4.50 -8.57
N GLN A 451 14.67 3.69 -7.53
CA GLN A 451 14.96 4.21 -6.18
C GLN A 451 16.30 4.97 -6.12
N PHE A 452 17.27 4.65 -6.99
CA PHE A 452 18.50 5.44 -7.10
C PHE A 452 18.25 6.85 -7.68
N ASP A 453 17.33 6.96 -8.64
CA ASP A 453 16.95 8.27 -9.20
C ASP A 453 16.23 9.11 -8.15
N VAL A 454 15.34 8.48 -7.37
CA VAL A 454 14.65 9.15 -6.25
C VAL A 454 15.64 9.58 -5.17
N LEU A 455 16.62 8.73 -4.81
CA LEU A 455 17.69 9.08 -3.88
C LEU A 455 18.46 10.31 -4.36
N LYS A 456 18.89 10.31 -5.62
CA LYS A 456 19.62 11.43 -6.21
C LYS A 456 18.80 12.70 -6.19
N TYR A 457 17.57 12.64 -6.69
CA TYR A 457 16.65 13.77 -6.70
C TYR A 457 16.43 14.36 -5.29
N ARG A 458 16.19 13.51 -4.29
CA ARG A 458 15.94 13.96 -2.92
C ARG A 458 17.18 14.58 -2.28
N LEU A 459 18.38 13.98 -2.46
CA LEU A 459 19.62 14.56 -1.93
C LEU A 459 19.92 15.92 -2.56
N GLU A 460 19.69 16.08 -3.86
CA GLU A 460 19.86 17.36 -4.55
C GLU A 460 18.85 18.42 -4.08
N ASN A 461 17.57 18.09 -4.04
CA ASN A 461 16.50 19.07 -3.83
C ASN A 461 16.15 19.34 -2.36
N GLU A 462 16.31 18.34 -1.48
CA GLU A 462 15.96 18.47 -0.05
C GLU A 462 17.19 18.81 0.82
N TYR A 463 18.37 18.33 0.43
CA TYR A 463 19.60 18.47 1.22
C TYR A 463 20.68 19.33 0.54
N ASN A 464 20.45 19.74 -0.72
CA ASN A 464 21.39 20.49 -1.54
C ASN A 464 22.74 19.78 -1.69
N VAL A 465 22.70 18.46 -1.98
CA VAL A 465 23.88 17.60 -2.12
C VAL A 465 23.84 16.87 -3.45
N ASP A 466 24.83 17.16 -4.30
CA ASP A 466 25.06 16.40 -5.53
C ASP A 466 25.82 15.11 -5.21
N ILE A 467 25.40 14.00 -5.81
CA ILE A 467 26.02 12.70 -5.61
C ILE A 467 26.47 12.04 -6.90
N ARG A 468 27.44 11.15 -6.77
CA ARG A 468 27.82 10.17 -7.80
C ARG A 468 27.40 8.78 -7.35
N LEU A 469 26.75 8.06 -8.26
CA LEU A 469 26.36 6.67 -8.11
C LEU A 469 27.28 5.82 -9.00
N GLU A 470 27.86 4.79 -8.41
CA GLU A 470 28.67 3.78 -9.08
C GLU A 470 28.02 2.42 -8.84
N ASN A 471 27.40 1.85 -9.87
CA ASN A 471 26.73 0.55 -9.75
C ASN A 471 27.74 -0.54 -9.38
N LEU A 472 27.33 -1.42 -8.47
CA LEU A 472 28.10 -2.55 -8.01
C LEU A 472 27.50 -3.85 -8.57
N PRO A 473 28.31 -4.90 -8.81
CA PRO A 473 27.86 -6.11 -9.48
C PRO A 473 27.16 -7.12 -8.54
N TYR A 474 26.76 -6.68 -7.36
CA TYR A 474 26.10 -7.57 -6.38
C TYR A 474 24.62 -7.69 -6.70
N GLU A 475 24.11 -8.92 -6.55
CA GLU A 475 22.69 -9.26 -6.74
C GLU A 475 22.09 -9.90 -5.49
N TYR A 476 22.93 -10.39 -4.58
CA TYR A 476 22.48 -11.13 -3.40
C TYR A 476 23.07 -10.54 -2.12
N ILE A 477 22.24 -10.55 -1.08
CA ILE A 477 22.62 -10.17 0.27
C ILE A 477 22.28 -11.32 1.22
N ARG A 478 23.15 -11.58 2.21
CA ARG A 478 22.90 -12.58 3.26
C ARG A 478 23.39 -12.04 4.60
N TRP A 479 22.54 -12.14 5.60
CA TRP A 479 22.90 -11.84 6.99
C TRP A 479 23.57 -13.05 7.62
N ILE A 480 24.55 -12.78 8.48
CA ILE A 480 25.20 -13.82 9.29
C ILE A 480 24.37 -13.97 10.56
N ASP A 481 23.71 -15.13 10.73
CA ASP A 481 22.81 -15.36 11.85
C ASP A 481 23.55 -15.73 13.16
N ASN A 482 24.78 -16.24 13.03
CA ASN A 482 25.65 -16.60 14.15
C ASN A 482 27.01 -15.85 14.13
N PRO A 483 27.01 -14.51 14.15
CA PRO A 483 28.23 -13.71 13.99
C PRO A 483 29.22 -13.87 15.17
N GLN A 484 28.75 -14.27 16.32
CA GLN A 484 29.56 -14.52 17.51
C GLN A 484 30.50 -15.73 17.36
N ASP A 485 30.19 -16.65 16.45
CA ASP A 485 30.94 -17.89 16.24
C ASP A 485 32.10 -17.70 15.25
N PHE A 486 32.18 -16.53 14.59
CA PHE A 486 33.14 -16.27 13.51
C PHE A 486 33.94 -14.98 13.72
N ASP A 487 35.23 -15.06 13.42
CA ASP A 487 36.08 -13.87 13.19
C ASP A 487 35.79 -13.35 11.76
N LEU A 488 34.94 -12.31 11.66
CA LEU A 488 34.53 -11.73 10.39
C LEU A 488 35.71 -11.29 9.50
N ALA A 489 36.86 -10.92 10.09
CA ALA A 489 38.03 -10.56 9.35
C ALA A 489 38.63 -11.76 8.62
N LYS A 490 38.58 -12.94 9.23
CA LYS A 490 39.13 -14.19 8.69
C LYS A 490 38.15 -14.99 7.85
N LEU A 491 36.87 -14.60 7.80
CA LEU A 491 35.87 -15.30 7.04
C LEU A 491 36.28 -15.44 5.57
N SER A 492 36.35 -16.69 5.10
CA SER A 492 36.87 -17.05 3.77
C SER A 492 35.74 -17.04 2.74
N GLY A 493 35.87 -16.32 1.67
CA GLY A 493 34.89 -16.25 0.60
C GLY A 493 35.51 -16.23 -0.79
N THR A 494 34.68 -15.93 -1.79
CA THR A 494 35.13 -15.66 -3.14
C THR A 494 35.75 -14.26 -3.23
N SER A 495 36.59 -13.98 -4.23
CA SER A 495 37.25 -12.69 -4.39
C SER A 495 36.28 -11.52 -4.64
N ASP A 496 35.07 -11.83 -5.08
CA ASP A 496 34.00 -10.91 -5.40
C ASP A 496 32.97 -10.73 -4.26
N MET A 497 33.12 -11.50 -3.16
CA MET A 497 32.31 -11.32 -1.95
C MET A 497 32.71 -10.06 -1.19
N LYS A 498 31.72 -9.30 -0.71
CA LYS A 498 31.97 -8.11 0.10
C LYS A 498 31.39 -8.24 1.50
N LYS A 499 32.20 -7.95 2.51
CA LYS A 499 31.79 -7.93 3.92
C LYS A 499 31.34 -6.53 4.27
N VAL A 500 30.11 -6.40 4.74
CA VAL A 500 29.52 -5.12 5.12
C VAL A 500 28.69 -5.26 6.40
N LYS A 501 28.30 -4.16 6.99
CA LYS A 501 27.36 -4.08 8.11
C LYS A 501 26.23 -3.12 7.80
N ASP A 502 25.05 -3.38 8.36
CA ASP A 502 23.91 -2.49 8.26
C ASP A 502 23.94 -1.36 9.32
N LEU A 503 22.92 -0.50 9.33
CA LEU A 503 22.79 0.60 10.30
C LEU A 503 22.62 0.14 11.77
N LYS A 504 22.32 -1.14 12.01
CA LYS A 504 22.25 -1.76 13.35
C LYS A 504 23.53 -2.50 13.71
N ASP A 505 24.62 -2.27 12.98
CA ASP A 505 25.92 -2.94 13.11
C ASP A 505 25.86 -4.47 12.92
N ARG A 506 24.80 -5.01 12.32
CA ARG A 506 24.69 -6.44 12.02
C ARG A 506 25.57 -6.77 10.81
N PRO A 507 26.42 -7.82 10.90
CA PRO A 507 27.29 -8.21 9.79
C PRO A 507 26.51 -8.96 8.72
N LEU A 508 26.87 -8.68 7.47
CA LEU A 508 26.27 -9.32 6.31
C LEU A 508 27.26 -9.37 5.13
N LEU A 509 26.92 -10.18 4.15
CA LEU A 509 27.75 -10.43 2.97
C LEU A 509 26.97 -10.08 1.69
N LEU A 510 27.65 -9.42 0.76
CA LEU A 510 27.14 -9.17 -0.59
C LEU A 510 27.82 -10.17 -1.55
N PHE A 511 27.03 -10.72 -2.47
CA PHE A 511 27.46 -11.70 -3.46
C PHE A 511 27.00 -11.34 -4.86
N VAL A 512 27.78 -11.72 -5.85
CA VAL A 512 27.47 -11.52 -7.27
C VAL A 512 26.53 -12.61 -7.80
N ASN A 513 26.61 -13.83 -7.24
CA ASN A 513 25.80 -14.97 -7.70
C ASN A 513 25.61 -16.02 -6.57
N GLU A 514 24.71 -16.96 -6.79
CA GLU A 514 24.42 -18.04 -5.83
C GLU A 514 25.60 -19.01 -5.62
N TRP A 515 26.45 -19.19 -6.61
CA TRP A 515 27.64 -20.03 -6.48
C TRP A 515 28.58 -19.46 -5.40
N SER A 516 28.78 -18.13 -5.38
CA SER A 516 29.60 -17.46 -4.37
C SER A 516 29.05 -17.66 -2.95
N ILE A 517 27.72 -17.72 -2.79
CA ILE A 517 27.07 -18.01 -1.50
C ILE A 517 27.45 -19.41 -1.03
N ARG A 518 27.23 -20.42 -1.88
CA ARG A 518 27.55 -21.83 -1.56
C ARG A 518 29.02 -22.02 -1.23
N MET A 519 29.92 -21.48 -2.05
CA MET A 519 31.37 -21.57 -1.81
C MET A 519 31.80 -20.93 -0.49
N THR A 520 31.14 -19.84 -0.09
CA THR A 520 31.44 -19.19 1.18
C THR A 520 30.98 -20.03 2.36
N GLN A 521 29.79 -20.67 2.28
CA GLN A 521 29.32 -21.59 3.31
C GLN A 521 30.22 -22.84 3.42
N GLU A 522 30.61 -23.45 2.31
CA GLU A 522 31.53 -24.60 2.26
C GLU A 522 32.92 -24.32 2.86
N ARG A 523 33.42 -23.10 2.70
CA ARG A 523 34.75 -22.68 3.23
C ARG A 523 34.72 -22.28 4.70
N ASN A 524 33.52 -22.08 5.29
CA ASN A 524 33.38 -21.66 6.67
C ASN A 524 32.38 -22.61 7.35
N ASP A 525 32.89 -23.72 7.87
CA ASP A 525 32.05 -24.74 8.52
C ASP A 525 31.25 -24.15 9.67
N GLY A 526 29.95 -24.42 9.70
CA GLY A 526 29.00 -23.90 10.67
C GLY A 526 28.47 -22.47 10.41
N LEU A 527 28.86 -21.79 9.31
CA LEU A 527 28.34 -20.47 8.97
C LEU A 527 26.87 -20.54 8.55
N VAL A 528 26.02 -19.81 9.26
CA VAL A 528 24.59 -19.71 8.96
C VAL A 528 24.31 -18.38 8.28
N LEU A 529 23.87 -18.45 7.03
CA LEU A 529 23.46 -17.30 6.21
C LEU A 529 21.95 -17.29 6.01
N THR A 530 21.32 -16.14 6.24
CA THR A 530 19.87 -15.94 6.11
C THR A 530 19.55 -14.83 5.10
N GLU A 531 18.36 -14.93 4.47
CA GLU A 531 17.89 -13.90 3.51
C GLU A 531 17.27 -12.69 4.20
N PHE A 532 16.93 -12.84 5.47
CA PHE A 532 16.26 -11.81 6.26
C PHE A 532 17.06 -11.53 7.53
N ALA A 533 17.08 -10.26 7.91
CA ALA A 533 17.60 -9.86 9.21
C ALA A 533 16.63 -10.29 10.32
N ARG A 534 17.10 -11.03 11.31
CA ARG A 534 16.37 -11.35 12.54
C ARG A 534 16.57 -10.31 13.63
#